data_14d1d42a072326216318951ec88e1b6d
#
_entry.id   14d1d42a072326216318951ec88e1b6d
#
_cell.length_a   1.000
_cell.length_b   1.000
_cell.length_c   1.000
_cell.angle_alpha   90.00
_cell.angle_beta   90.00
_cell.angle_gamma   90.00
#
_symmetry.space_group_name_H-M   'P 1'
#
loop_
_entity.id
_entity.type
_entity.pdbx_description
1 polymer ?
#
loop_
_entity_poly.entity_id
_entity_poly.type
_entity_poly.pdbx_seq_one_letter_code
_entity_poly.pdbx_strand_id
1 'polypeptide(L)'
;EISECLVGSEMCIRDRDYLVIVFCACLLALSYHIFVFPNEFAPSGLPGIATIIQHVFHFKVGYMTILINVPLVLLTYYIVDHRYAVLSATFAVVFSVVLLALDYVNLAPFEYHTTTGTSTILAPIAGGVISGFCYGMVMRRDSSTGGTDLLAALVHHVRPEMHIIWIVFAINAIVAALSYFVYDFKIEPVILCLIYCFLSSHVGDTMIKGFKEAVKFEIVTDKPEELSAELLKHMKHGVTEIPAVGGFTHSNKTLLICVVNRHQIVAFQRIIQQFPGSFAYLSSVKETMGNFAHIKR
;
A
#
# COMPACT_ATOMS: atom_id res chain seq x y z
N GLU A 1 36.06 -10.90 8.16
CA GLU A 1 35.79 -9.87 7.11
C GLU A 1 34.39 -10.02 6.49
N ILE A 2 33.90 -11.25 6.21
CA ILE A 2 32.56 -11.45 5.64
C ILE A 2 31.46 -11.16 6.67
N SER A 3 31.66 -11.47 7.93
CA SER A 3 30.69 -11.21 9.00
C SER A 3 30.52 -9.71 9.34
N GLU A 4 31.59 -8.93 9.27
CA GLU A 4 31.55 -7.49 9.51
C GLU A 4 30.83 -6.73 8.38
N CYS A 5 30.99 -7.19 7.14
CA CYS A 5 30.28 -6.60 5.99
C CYS A 5 28.77 -6.90 6.04
N LEU A 6 28.35 -8.08 6.51
CA LEU A 6 26.95 -8.45 6.72
C LEU A 6 26.31 -7.65 7.87
N VAL A 7 26.99 -7.51 9.00
CA VAL A 7 26.52 -6.73 10.15
C VAL A 7 26.38 -5.24 9.78
N GLY A 8 27.31 -4.68 9.01
CA GLY A 8 27.22 -3.30 8.51
C GLY A 8 26.05 -3.10 7.55
N SER A 9 25.75 -4.06 6.68
CA SER A 9 24.63 -3.97 5.74
C SER A 9 23.27 -4.09 6.43
N GLU A 10 23.14 -4.97 7.41
CA GLU A 10 21.90 -5.11 8.20
C GLU A 10 21.63 -3.87 9.07
N MET A 11 22.66 -3.26 9.65
CA MET A 11 22.54 -2.04 10.43
C MET A 11 22.11 -0.85 9.54
N CYS A 12 22.69 -0.72 8.36
CA CYS A 12 22.34 0.32 7.39
C CYS A 12 20.90 0.17 6.86
N ILE A 13 20.41 -1.05 6.68
CA ILE A 13 19.04 -1.33 6.26
C ILE A 13 18.07 -0.94 7.38
N ARG A 14 18.38 -1.30 8.61
CA ARG A 14 17.58 -0.98 9.79
C ARG A 14 17.44 0.53 9.99
N ASP A 15 18.53 1.29 9.89
CA ASP A 15 18.50 2.75 10.06
C ASP A 15 17.68 3.44 8.98
N ARG A 16 17.74 2.96 7.74
CA ARG A 16 16.91 3.45 6.63
C ARG A 16 15.42 3.20 6.87
N ASP A 17 15.04 2.07 7.47
CA ASP A 17 13.64 1.76 7.76
C ASP A 17 13.09 2.74 8.81
N TYR A 18 13.82 3.01 9.88
CA TYR A 18 13.43 4.01 10.88
C TYR A 18 13.30 5.42 10.28
N LEU A 19 14.24 5.86 9.45
CA LEU A 19 14.18 7.17 8.80
C LEU A 19 12.93 7.34 7.95
N VAL A 20 12.56 6.32 7.18
CA VAL A 20 11.35 6.39 6.36
C VAL A 20 10.09 6.36 7.21
N ILE A 21 10.06 5.57 8.28
CA ILE A 21 8.91 5.52 9.21
C ILE A 21 8.71 6.88 9.86
N VAL A 22 9.77 7.51 10.37
CA VAL A 22 9.73 8.85 10.96
C VAL A 22 9.27 9.89 9.93
N PHE A 23 9.84 9.86 8.73
CA PHE A 23 9.42 10.77 7.65
C PHE A 23 7.92 10.62 7.31
N CYS A 24 7.44 9.39 7.15
CA CYS A 24 6.03 9.12 6.87
C CYS A 24 5.12 9.57 8.02
N ALA A 25 5.54 9.37 9.27
CA ALA A 25 4.79 9.82 10.43
C ALA A 25 4.67 11.35 10.49
N CYS A 26 5.76 12.08 10.22
CA CYS A 26 5.74 13.54 10.14
C CYS A 26 4.87 14.04 8.98
N LEU A 27 5.01 13.43 7.80
CA LEU A 27 4.24 13.80 6.62
C LEU A 27 2.74 13.57 6.82
N LEU A 28 2.38 12.45 7.43
CA LEU A 28 0.98 12.14 7.74
C LEU A 28 0.40 13.10 8.79
N ALA A 29 1.14 13.42 9.85
CA ALA A 29 0.72 14.38 10.85
C ALA A 29 0.48 15.78 10.26
N LEU A 30 1.37 16.22 9.38
CA LEU A 30 1.20 17.48 8.65
C LEU A 30 -0.02 17.45 7.75
N SER A 31 -0.26 16.34 7.04
CA SER A 31 -1.45 16.16 6.22
C SER A 31 -2.75 16.23 7.01
N TYR A 32 -2.76 15.74 8.25
CA TYR A 32 -3.93 15.84 9.13
C TYR A 32 -4.23 17.30 9.51
N HIS A 33 -3.21 18.08 9.87
CA HIS A 33 -3.39 19.49 10.20
C HIS A 33 -3.83 20.34 9.00
N ILE A 34 -3.32 20.05 7.81
CA ILE A 34 -3.61 20.86 6.61
C ILE A 34 -4.97 20.50 6.00
N PHE A 35 -5.30 19.20 5.91
CA PHE A 35 -6.42 18.74 5.11
C PHE A 35 -7.57 18.14 5.92
N VAL A 36 -7.29 17.45 7.03
CA VAL A 36 -8.30 16.66 7.74
C VAL A 36 -9.03 17.54 8.77
N PHE A 37 -8.30 18.13 9.72
CA PHE A 37 -8.89 18.87 10.82
C PHE A 37 -9.67 20.11 10.37
N PRO A 38 -9.18 20.94 9.42
CA PRO A 38 -9.90 22.13 8.98
C PRO A 38 -11.19 21.83 8.21
N ASN A 39 -11.34 20.62 7.65
CA ASN A 39 -12.49 20.26 6.80
C ASN A 39 -13.48 19.31 7.51
N GLU A 40 -13.34 19.11 8.81
CA GLU A 40 -14.30 18.43 9.68
C GLU A 40 -14.80 17.07 9.16
N PHE A 41 -13.90 16.22 8.65
CA PHE A 41 -14.22 14.84 8.29
C PHE A 41 -13.33 13.85 9.03
N ALA A 42 -13.86 12.67 9.31
CA ALA A 42 -13.11 11.60 9.96
C ALA A 42 -12.31 10.80 8.91
N PRO A 43 -10.98 10.69 9.05
CA PRO A 43 -10.20 9.74 8.25
C PRO A 43 -10.60 8.30 8.56
N SER A 44 -10.09 7.35 7.79
CA SER A 44 -10.40 5.93 8.00
C SER A 44 -9.81 5.36 9.29
N GLY A 45 -10.46 4.35 9.82
CA GLY A 45 -9.94 3.52 10.90
C GLY A 45 -9.99 4.14 12.29
N LEU A 46 -9.14 3.64 13.19
CA LEU A 46 -9.05 4.15 14.57
C LEU A 46 -8.65 5.62 14.67
N PRO A 47 -7.78 6.17 13.81
CA PRO A 47 -7.58 7.62 13.74
C PRO A 47 -8.87 8.41 13.46
N GLY A 48 -9.79 7.84 12.66
CA GLY A 48 -11.11 8.44 12.44
C GLY A 48 -11.94 8.49 13.70
N ILE A 49 -11.93 7.43 14.51
CA ILE A 49 -12.57 7.42 15.83
C ILE A 49 -11.95 8.50 16.73
N ALA A 50 -10.63 8.63 16.74
CA ALA A 50 -9.94 9.66 17.52
C ALA A 50 -10.35 11.09 17.08
N THR A 51 -10.51 11.31 15.78
CA THR A 51 -10.99 12.61 15.24
C THR A 51 -12.45 12.88 15.63
N ILE A 52 -13.32 11.89 15.59
CA ILE A 52 -14.71 11.98 16.08
C ILE A 52 -14.73 12.34 17.56
N ILE A 53 -13.91 11.69 18.39
CA ILE A 53 -13.80 11.97 19.82
C ILE A 53 -13.28 13.39 20.04
N GLN A 54 -12.31 13.86 19.24
CA GLN A 54 -11.85 15.25 19.29
C GLN A 54 -12.98 16.24 19.03
N HIS A 55 -13.79 15.98 18.01
CA HIS A 55 -14.91 16.85 17.65
C HIS A 55 -15.94 16.96 18.78
N VAL A 56 -16.28 15.85 19.45
CA VAL A 56 -17.30 15.81 20.52
C VAL A 56 -16.74 16.32 21.86
N PHE A 57 -15.56 15.86 22.24
CA PHE A 57 -15.01 16.10 23.59
C PHE A 57 -13.87 17.12 23.63
N HIS A 58 -13.48 17.69 22.48
CA HIS A 58 -12.33 18.60 22.33
C HIS A 58 -11.01 18.01 22.85
N PHE A 59 -10.89 16.68 22.86
CA PHE A 59 -9.70 15.98 23.31
C PHE A 59 -8.73 15.78 22.15
N LYS A 60 -7.48 16.25 22.28
CA LYS A 60 -6.51 16.24 21.18
C LYS A 60 -6.26 14.85 20.62
N VAL A 61 -6.32 14.68 19.29
CA VAL A 61 -6.12 13.41 18.58
C VAL A 61 -4.78 12.75 18.93
N GLY A 62 -3.71 13.54 19.14
CA GLY A 62 -2.40 13.02 19.50
C GLY A 62 -2.41 12.19 20.79
N TYR A 63 -3.12 12.64 21.85
CA TYR A 63 -3.25 11.86 23.08
C TYR A 63 -4.09 10.60 22.88
N MET A 64 -5.20 10.72 22.13
CA MET A 64 -6.05 9.57 21.81
C MET A 64 -5.31 8.52 21.01
N THR A 65 -4.50 8.93 20.05
CA THR A 65 -3.67 8.02 19.25
C THR A 65 -2.69 7.24 20.13
N ILE A 66 -2.02 7.89 21.09
CA ILE A 66 -1.14 7.20 22.05
C ILE A 66 -1.95 6.22 22.89
N LEU A 67 -3.07 6.66 23.46
CA LEU A 67 -3.91 5.85 24.36
C LEU A 67 -4.41 4.56 23.67
N ILE A 68 -4.79 4.65 22.41
CA ILE A 68 -5.27 3.52 21.61
C ILE A 68 -4.10 2.62 21.17
N ASN A 69 -2.99 3.22 20.73
CA ASN A 69 -1.88 2.44 20.16
C ASN A 69 -1.03 1.73 21.22
N VAL A 70 -0.87 2.28 22.43
CA VAL A 70 -0.05 1.63 23.47
C VAL A 70 -0.50 0.20 23.78
N PRO A 71 -1.78 -0.07 24.10
CA PRO A 71 -2.23 -1.45 24.36
C PRO A 71 -2.12 -2.32 23.10
N LEU A 72 -2.42 -1.80 21.91
CA LEU A 72 -2.32 -2.56 20.66
C LEU A 72 -0.88 -2.96 20.34
N VAL A 73 0.06 -2.05 20.51
CA VAL A 73 1.50 -2.32 20.32
C VAL A 73 1.99 -3.36 21.32
N LEU A 74 1.60 -3.25 22.60
CA LEU A 74 1.98 -4.24 23.62
C LEU A 74 1.44 -5.63 23.27
N LEU A 75 0.18 -5.72 22.87
CA LEU A 75 -0.41 -6.99 22.44
C LEU A 75 0.30 -7.54 21.20
N THR A 76 0.57 -6.70 20.21
CA THR A 76 1.29 -7.09 19.00
C THR A 76 2.71 -7.56 19.30
N TYR A 77 3.39 -6.93 20.24
CA TYR A 77 4.74 -7.31 20.67
C TYR A 77 4.80 -8.73 21.25
N TYR A 78 3.79 -9.11 22.04
CA TYR A 78 3.74 -10.44 22.68
C TYR A 78 3.12 -11.52 21.78
N ILE A 79 2.20 -11.17 20.88
CA ILE A 79 1.38 -12.13 20.16
C ILE A 79 1.85 -12.33 18.72
N VAL A 80 2.29 -11.26 18.01
CA VAL A 80 2.58 -11.31 16.58
C VAL A 80 4.08 -11.35 16.31
N ASP A 81 4.75 -10.21 16.41
CA ASP A 81 6.19 -10.08 16.12
C ASP A 81 6.78 -8.85 16.82
N HIS A 82 7.97 -9.02 17.39
CA HIS A 82 8.67 -7.96 18.13
C HIS A 82 9.13 -6.81 17.23
N ARG A 83 9.68 -7.13 16.06
CA ARG A 83 10.20 -6.12 15.11
C ARG A 83 9.05 -5.29 14.56
N TYR A 84 7.99 -5.95 14.12
CA TYR A 84 6.77 -5.29 13.63
C TYR A 84 6.19 -4.35 14.68
N ALA A 85 6.10 -4.79 15.93
CA ALA A 85 5.57 -3.98 17.02
C ALA A 85 6.43 -2.75 17.34
N VAL A 86 7.77 -2.89 17.40
CA VAL A 86 8.69 -1.78 17.70
C VAL A 86 8.68 -0.73 16.60
N LEU A 87 8.69 -1.12 15.33
CA LEU A 87 8.62 -0.19 14.20
C LEU A 87 7.27 0.53 14.17
N SER A 88 6.17 -0.18 14.43
CA SER A 88 4.82 0.41 14.52
C SER A 88 4.68 1.34 15.72
N ALA A 89 5.30 1.01 16.87
CA ALA A 89 5.39 1.89 18.03
C ALA A 89 6.12 3.19 17.69
N THR A 90 7.23 3.10 16.97
CA THR A 90 7.99 4.27 16.52
C THR A 90 7.12 5.18 15.67
N PHE A 91 6.38 4.63 14.71
CA PHE A 91 5.44 5.42 13.90
C PHE A 91 4.39 6.10 14.78
N ALA A 92 3.70 5.34 15.63
CA ALA A 92 2.62 5.85 16.47
C ALA A 92 3.08 6.96 17.44
N VAL A 93 4.25 6.79 18.06
CA VAL A 93 4.83 7.79 18.98
C VAL A 93 5.22 9.05 18.21
N VAL A 94 5.96 8.92 17.11
CA VAL A 94 6.40 10.08 16.31
C VAL A 94 5.19 10.82 15.76
N PHE A 95 4.23 10.12 15.17
CA PHE A 95 2.99 10.70 14.65
C PHE A 95 2.24 11.50 15.72
N SER A 96 2.06 10.92 16.90
CA SER A 96 1.35 11.56 18.00
C SER A 96 2.11 12.78 18.56
N VAL A 97 3.41 12.67 18.74
CA VAL A 97 4.26 13.79 19.21
C VAL A 97 4.25 14.93 18.21
N VAL A 98 4.36 14.63 16.91
CA VAL A 98 4.33 15.64 15.85
C VAL A 98 2.95 16.29 15.79
N LEU A 99 1.85 15.53 15.88
CA LEU A 99 0.49 16.10 15.95
C LEU A 99 0.36 17.10 17.10
N LEU A 100 0.82 16.71 18.31
CA LEU A 100 0.76 17.60 19.47
C LEU A 100 1.68 18.82 19.33
N ALA A 101 2.85 18.68 18.71
CA ALA A 101 3.76 19.77 18.46
C ALA A 101 3.21 20.77 17.44
N LEU A 102 2.54 20.28 16.39
CA LEU A 102 1.92 21.12 15.38
C LEU A 102 0.77 21.97 15.93
N ASP A 103 0.10 21.51 16.98
CA ASP A 103 -0.93 22.33 17.69
C ASP A 103 -0.36 23.63 18.30
N TYR A 104 0.95 23.70 18.56
CA TYR A 104 1.60 24.92 19.07
C TYR A 104 2.20 25.78 17.96
N VAL A 105 2.23 25.28 16.73
CA VAL A 105 2.72 26.01 15.56
C VAL A 105 1.51 26.64 14.85
N ASN A 106 1.57 27.92 14.58
CA ASN A 106 0.50 28.60 13.83
C ASN A 106 0.57 28.17 12.34
N LEU A 107 -0.18 27.14 11.98
CA LEU A 107 -0.28 26.61 10.62
C LEU A 107 -1.47 27.21 9.85
N ALA A 108 -2.23 28.14 10.44
CA ALA A 108 -3.41 28.77 9.82
C ALA A 108 -3.16 29.27 8.37
N PRO A 109 -1.98 29.81 7.99
CA PRO A 109 -1.73 30.21 6.61
C PRO A 109 -1.64 29.05 5.60
N PHE A 110 -1.40 27.83 6.08
CA PHE A 110 -1.25 26.62 5.27
C PHE A 110 -2.46 25.70 5.33
N GLU A 111 -3.40 25.97 6.25
CA GLU A 111 -4.63 25.21 6.36
C GLU A 111 -5.47 25.36 5.09
N TYR A 112 -5.87 24.22 4.54
CA TYR A 112 -6.70 24.20 3.35
C TYR A 112 -8.16 24.39 3.76
N HIS A 113 -8.65 25.63 3.64
CA HIS A 113 -10.05 25.98 3.79
C HIS A 113 -10.67 26.32 2.43
N THR A 114 -11.84 25.80 2.17
CA THR A 114 -12.59 26.21 0.99
C THR A 114 -13.38 27.48 1.28
N THR A 115 -13.08 28.56 0.57
CA THR A 115 -13.78 29.84 0.69
C THR A 115 -15.13 29.85 -0.04
N THR A 116 -15.35 28.92 -0.98
CA THR A 116 -16.52 28.86 -1.86
C THR A 116 -17.48 27.71 -1.56
N GLY A 117 -17.17 26.82 -0.61
CA GLY A 117 -17.97 25.65 -0.27
C GLY A 117 -17.97 24.53 -1.33
N THR A 118 -17.42 24.78 -2.52
CA THR A 118 -17.44 23.82 -3.64
C THR A 118 -16.19 22.96 -3.77
N SER A 119 -15.11 23.31 -3.09
CA SER A 119 -13.80 22.64 -3.23
C SER A 119 -13.39 21.78 -2.03
N THR A 120 -14.30 21.53 -1.07
CA THR A 120 -14.04 20.69 0.12
C THR A 120 -13.56 19.29 -0.28
N ILE A 121 -13.98 18.78 -1.44
CA ILE A 121 -13.60 17.48 -1.98
C ILE A 121 -12.08 17.33 -2.25
N LEU A 122 -11.36 18.43 -2.43
CA LEU A 122 -9.90 18.38 -2.65
C LEU A 122 -9.15 17.98 -1.38
N ALA A 123 -9.69 18.30 -0.20
CA ALA A 123 -9.07 17.93 1.08
C ALA A 123 -8.94 16.40 1.26
N PRO A 124 -10.00 15.58 1.13
CA PRO A 124 -9.89 14.15 1.23
C PRO A 124 -9.12 13.51 0.05
N ILE A 125 -9.08 14.16 -1.12
CA ILE A 125 -8.26 13.69 -2.25
C ILE A 125 -6.77 13.84 -1.88
N ALA A 126 -6.32 15.03 -1.52
CA ALA A 126 -4.93 15.27 -1.17
C ALA A 126 -4.50 14.46 0.08
N GLY A 127 -5.30 14.52 1.14
CA GLY A 127 -5.08 13.80 2.38
C GLY A 127 -5.05 12.27 2.17
N GLY A 128 -5.98 11.73 1.36
CA GLY A 128 -6.07 10.31 1.05
C GLY A 128 -4.87 9.81 0.24
N VAL A 129 -4.39 10.58 -0.74
CA VAL A 129 -3.18 10.23 -1.52
C VAL A 129 -1.94 10.22 -0.61
N ILE A 130 -1.75 11.24 0.23
CA ILE A 130 -0.62 11.31 1.16
C ILE A 130 -0.69 10.17 2.18
N SER A 131 -1.86 9.92 2.73
CA SER A 131 -2.08 8.81 3.68
C SER A 131 -1.77 7.46 3.06
N GLY A 132 -2.30 7.19 1.85
CA GLY A 132 -2.03 5.94 1.14
C GLY A 132 -0.55 5.76 0.78
N PHE A 133 0.14 6.83 0.39
CA PHE A 133 1.59 6.80 0.18
C PHE A 133 2.33 6.43 1.47
N CYS A 134 2.05 7.10 2.58
CA CYS A 134 2.67 6.82 3.88
C CYS A 134 2.37 5.38 4.33
N TYR A 135 1.10 4.95 4.24
CA TYR A 135 0.67 3.60 4.55
C TYR A 135 1.45 2.55 3.78
N GLY A 136 1.50 2.67 2.44
CA GLY A 136 2.21 1.71 1.60
C GLY A 136 3.73 1.69 1.84
N MET A 137 4.34 2.86 2.13
CA MET A 137 5.77 2.95 2.44
C MET A 137 6.11 2.30 3.78
N VAL A 138 5.25 2.42 4.78
CA VAL A 138 5.41 1.83 6.12
C VAL A 138 5.19 0.32 6.07
N MET A 139 4.11 -0.14 5.42
CA MET A 139 3.80 -1.57 5.28
C MET A 139 4.89 -2.35 4.54
N ARG A 140 5.55 -1.75 3.55
CA ARG A 140 6.69 -2.37 2.84
C ARG A 140 7.94 -2.60 3.71
N ARG A 141 7.93 -2.11 4.95
CA ARG A 141 9.01 -2.26 5.93
C ARG A 141 8.60 -3.13 7.11
N ASP A 142 7.59 -3.98 6.90
CA ASP A 142 7.03 -4.83 7.96
C ASP A 142 6.69 -4.00 9.20
N SER A 143 5.95 -2.92 8.99
CA SER A 143 5.50 -2.00 10.04
C SER A 143 4.09 -1.53 9.74
N SER A 144 3.41 -0.93 10.71
CA SER A 144 2.05 -0.42 10.60
C SER A 144 2.00 1.08 10.91
N THR A 145 1.02 1.77 10.34
CA THR A 145 0.68 3.14 10.74
C THR A 145 -0.04 3.22 12.07
N GLY A 146 -0.22 2.08 12.74
CA GLY A 146 -0.92 2.00 14.02
C GLY A 146 -2.43 1.80 13.87
N GLY A 147 -3.12 1.82 14.99
CA GLY A 147 -4.58 1.80 15.03
C GLY A 147 -5.19 0.53 14.41
N THR A 148 -5.99 0.72 13.38
CA THR A 148 -6.75 -0.34 12.72
C THR A 148 -5.90 -1.48 12.20
N ASP A 149 -4.71 -1.18 11.69
CA ASP A 149 -3.83 -2.18 11.09
C ASP A 149 -3.26 -3.12 12.15
N LEU A 150 -2.86 -2.57 13.32
CA LEU A 150 -2.43 -3.38 14.47
C LEU A 150 -3.57 -4.27 14.97
N LEU A 151 -4.78 -3.70 15.04
CA LEU A 151 -5.96 -4.48 15.42
C LEU A 151 -6.26 -5.58 14.41
N ALA A 152 -6.19 -5.27 13.12
CA ALA A 152 -6.41 -6.25 12.06
C ALA A 152 -5.35 -7.36 12.07
N ALA A 153 -4.08 -7.04 12.32
CA ALA A 153 -3.00 -8.00 12.45
C ALA A 153 -3.21 -8.92 13.67
N LEU A 154 -3.62 -8.37 14.80
CA LEU A 154 -3.96 -9.14 16.01
C LEU A 154 -5.14 -10.09 15.77
N VAL A 155 -6.23 -9.60 15.18
CA VAL A 155 -7.41 -10.42 14.89
C VAL A 155 -7.07 -11.53 13.89
N HIS A 156 -6.29 -11.21 12.84
CA HIS A 156 -5.87 -12.20 11.86
C HIS A 156 -4.96 -13.28 12.47
N HIS A 157 -4.09 -12.91 13.40
CA HIS A 157 -3.24 -13.87 14.11
C HIS A 157 -4.07 -14.85 14.95
N VAL A 158 -5.14 -14.37 15.61
CA VAL A 158 -6.04 -15.20 16.43
C VAL A 158 -7.06 -15.97 15.58
N ARG A 159 -7.50 -15.38 14.47
CA ARG A 159 -8.49 -15.93 13.53
C ARG A 159 -7.98 -15.88 12.10
N PRO A 160 -7.09 -16.81 11.67
CA PRO A 160 -6.48 -16.80 10.34
C PRO A 160 -7.48 -16.93 9.17
N GLU A 161 -8.65 -17.50 9.44
CA GLU A 161 -9.76 -17.60 8.49
C GLU A 161 -10.40 -16.25 8.12
N MET A 162 -10.25 -15.23 8.97
CA MET A 162 -10.76 -13.89 8.69
C MET A 162 -9.78 -13.10 7.85
N HIS A 163 -10.18 -12.72 6.65
CA HIS A 163 -9.37 -11.85 5.81
C HIS A 163 -9.25 -10.45 6.42
N ILE A 164 -8.04 -9.95 6.54
CA ILE A 164 -7.72 -8.61 7.08
C ILE A 164 -8.57 -7.52 6.42
N ILE A 165 -8.82 -7.63 5.12
CA ILE A 165 -9.63 -6.68 4.35
C ILE A 165 -11.03 -6.50 4.93
N TRP A 166 -11.70 -7.60 5.35
CA TRP A 166 -13.03 -7.52 5.94
C TRP A 166 -13.04 -6.88 7.32
N ILE A 167 -11.98 -7.08 8.11
CA ILE A 167 -11.84 -6.46 9.43
C ILE A 167 -11.68 -4.95 9.27
N VAL A 168 -10.77 -4.52 8.41
CA VAL A 168 -10.55 -3.10 8.11
C VAL A 168 -11.81 -2.46 7.53
N PHE A 169 -12.50 -3.15 6.61
CA PHE A 169 -13.77 -2.68 6.04
C PHE A 169 -14.85 -2.48 7.12
N ALA A 170 -15.02 -3.44 8.02
CA ALA A 170 -16.00 -3.33 9.10
C ALA A 170 -15.72 -2.14 10.02
N ILE A 171 -14.45 -1.92 10.39
CA ILE A 171 -14.06 -0.78 11.22
C ILE A 171 -14.34 0.54 10.48
N ASN A 172 -13.98 0.63 9.20
CA ASN A 172 -14.23 1.82 8.38
C ASN A 172 -15.73 2.09 8.21
N ALA A 173 -16.55 1.06 8.04
CA ALA A 173 -18.00 1.19 7.97
C ALA A 173 -18.60 1.74 9.28
N ILE A 174 -18.09 1.27 10.43
CA ILE A 174 -18.48 1.80 11.74
C ILE A 174 -18.08 3.26 11.87
N VAL A 175 -16.87 3.65 11.49
CA VAL A 175 -16.41 5.05 11.53
C VAL A 175 -17.28 5.94 10.64
N ALA A 176 -17.60 5.50 9.42
CA ALA A 176 -18.44 6.23 8.50
C ALA A 176 -19.88 6.40 9.06
N ALA A 177 -20.44 5.35 9.67
CA ALA A 177 -21.76 5.43 10.32
C ALA A 177 -21.75 6.39 11.53
N LEU A 178 -20.73 6.29 12.38
CA LEU A 178 -20.59 7.21 13.53
C LEU A 178 -20.40 8.65 13.07
N SER A 179 -19.66 8.88 12.01
CA SER A 179 -19.45 10.19 11.41
C SER A 179 -20.77 10.87 11.05
N TYR A 180 -21.75 10.11 10.48
CA TYR A 180 -23.07 10.63 10.15
C TYR A 180 -23.82 11.15 11.39
N PHE A 181 -23.76 10.45 12.50
CA PHE A 181 -24.44 10.88 13.74
C PHE A 181 -23.75 12.05 14.44
N VAL A 182 -22.43 12.12 14.38
CA VAL A 182 -21.62 13.10 15.11
C VAL A 182 -21.57 14.45 14.40
N TYR A 183 -21.56 14.46 13.07
CA TYR A 183 -21.51 15.68 12.26
C TYR A 183 -22.93 16.15 11.86
N ASP A 184 -23.85 16.24 12.84
CA ASP A 184 -25.19 16.81 12.70
C ASP A 184 -26.07 16.21 11.60
N PHE A 185 -25.97 14.88 11.37
CA PHE A 185 -26.69 14.14 10.32
C PHE A 185 -26.42 14.66 8.90
N LYS A 186 -25.24 15.26 8.68
CA LYS A 186 -24.80 15.71 7.36
C LYS A 186 -24.19 14.55 6.59
N ILE A 187 -24.56 14.43 5.32
CA ILE A 187 -24.01 13.38 4.42
C ILE A 187 -22.62 13.76 3.91
N GLU A 188 -22.29 15.06 3.86
CA GLU A 188 -21.03 15.55 3.30
C GLU A 188 -19.78 14.98 4.00
N PRO A 189 -19.62 14.99 5.34
CA PRO A 189 -18.48 14.37 6.02
C PRO A 189 -18.35 12.88 5.74
N VAL A 190 -19.47 12.17 5.54
CA VAL A 190 -19.47 10.74 5.21
C VAL A 190 -18.90 10.51 3.81
N ILE A 191 -19.32 11.33 2.83
CA ILE A 191 -18.80 11.25 1.45
C ILE A 191 -17.31 11.58 1.44
N LEU A 192 -16.86 12.61 2.16
CA LEU A 192 -15.46 12.99 2.27
C LEU A 192 -14.62 11.86 2.90
N CYS A 193 -15.13 11.22 3.95
CA CYS A 193 -14.53 10.03 4.56
C CYS A 193 -14.39 8.88 3.54
N LEU A 194 -15.43 8.57 2.78
CA LEU A 194 -15.40 7.50 1.77
C LEU A 194 -14.38 7.78 0.66
N ILE A 195 -14.29 9.01 0.17
CA ILE A 195 -13.31 9.42 -0.83
C ILE A 195 -11.89 9.26 -0.27
N TYR A 196 -11.65 9.73 0.96
CA TYR A 196 -10.36 9.58 1.63
C TYR A 196 -9.99 8.10 1.78
N CYS A 197 -10.89 7.25 2.27
CA CYS A 197 -10.68 5.82 2.44
C CYS A 197 -10.36 5.12 1.12
N PHE A 198 -11.12 5.43 0.06
CA PHE A 198 -10.91 4.83 -1.25
C PHE A 198 -9.54 5.18 -1.83
N LEU A 199 -9.17 6.46 -1.80
CA LEU A 199 -7.88 6.93 -2.32
C LEU A 199 -6.71 6.41 -1.48
N SER A 200 -6.81 6.47 -0.16
CA SER A 200 -5.79 5.94 0.74
C SER A 200 -5.56 4.45 0.52
N SER A 201 -6.62 3.66 0.40
CA SER A 201 -6.52 2.22 0.12
C SER A 201 -5.93 1.94 -1.25
N HIS A 202 -6.39 2.64 -2.29
CA HIS A 202 -5.94 2.42 -3.67
C HIS A 202 -4.46 2.79 -3.86
N VAL A 203 -4.04 3.95 -3.34
CA VAL A 203 -2.65 4.39 -3.38
C VAL A 203 -1.77 3.47 -2.54
N GLY A 204 -2.22 3.11 -1.32
CA GLY A 204 -1.52 2.19 -0.44
C GLY A 204 -1.28 0.83 -1.09
N ASP A 205 -2.30 0.24 -1.65
CA ASP A 205 -2.21 -1.02 -2.41
C ASP A 205 -1.22 -0.93 -3.57
N THR A 206 -1.26 0.17 -4.33
CA THR A 206 -0.33 0.41 -5.44
C THR A 206 1.11 0.51 -4.94
N MET A 207 1.32 1.18 -3.81
CA MET A 207 2.63 1.30 -3.18
C MET A 207 3.13 -0.02 -2.61
N ILE A 208 2.26 -0.84 -1.99
CA ILE A 208 2.63 -2.16 -1.43
C ILE A 208 3.01 -3.13 -2.55
N LYS A 209 2.15 -3.27 -3.54
CA LYS A 209 2.39 -4.15 -4.71
C LYS A 209 3.62 -3.69 -5.48
N GLY A 210 3.85 -2.37 -5.53
CA GLY A 210 4.99 -1.76 -6.22
C GLY A 210 4.99 -2.05 -7.71
N PHE A 211 6.07 -1.64 -8.38
CA PHE A 211 6.30 -1.94 -9.81
C PHE A 211 6.86 -3.35 -10.06
N LYS A 212 6.76 -4.26 -9.08
CA LYS A 212 7.29 -5.63 -9.16
C LYS A 212 6.30 -6.61 -9.79
N GLU A 213 5.20 -6.13 -10.36
CA GLU A 213 4.29 -7.02 -11.08
C GLU A 213 5.03 -7.70 -12.22
N ALA A 214 5.06 -9.01 -12.18
CA ALA A 214 5.48 -9.84 -13.29
C ALA A 214 4.29 -10.11 -14.22
N VAL A 215 4.59 -10.34 -15.49
CA VAL A 215 3.60 -10.68 -16.50
C VAL A 215 4.01 -11.99 -17.15
N LYS A 216 3.09 -12.93 -17.20
CA LYS A 216 3.25 -14.19 -17.91
C LYS A 216 2.72 -13.99 -19.33
N PHE A 217 3.59 -14.23 -20.31
CA PHE A 217 3.22 -14.37 -21.70
C PHE A 217 3.05 -15.84 -22.03
N GLU A 218 1.99 -16.15 -22.72
CA GLU A 218 1.72 -17.44 -23.34
C GLU A 218 1.64 -17.22 -24.85
N ILE A 219 2.55 -17.85 -25.61
CA ILE A 219 2.73 -17.59 -27.02
C ILE A 219 2.55 -18.89 -27.78
N VAL A 220 1.66 -18.94 -28.72
CA VAL A 220 1.49 -20.06 -29.65
C VAL A 220 2.24 -19.74 -30.93
N THR A 221 3.19 -20.60 -31.32
CA THR A 221 4.04 -20.38 -32.49
C THR A 221 4.35 -21.67 -33.24
N ASP A 222 4.62 -21.52 -34.55
CA ASP A 222 5.14 -22.58 -35.42
C ASP A 222 6.66 -22.56 -35.47
N LYS A 223 7.31 -21.52 -34.92
CA LYS A 223 8.77 -21.29 -34.95
C LYS A 223 9.34 -21.16 -33.53
N PRO A 224 9.26 -22.21 -32.70
CA PRO A 224 9.63 -22.12 -31.30
C PRO A 224 11.11 -21.82 -31.10
N GLU A 225 12.00 -22.45 -31.86
CA GLU A 225 13.45 -22.29 -31.70
C GLU A 225 13.93 -20.88 -32.02
N GLU A 226 13.45 -20.28 -33.13
CA GLU A 226 13.80 -18.92 -33.53
C GLU A 226 13.30 -17.89 -32.54
N LEU A 227 12.03 -18.04 -32.11
CA LEU A 227 11.40 -17.11 -31.18
C LEU A 227 11.97 -17.23 -29.76
N SER A 228 12.19 -18.44 -29.26
CA SER A 228 12.78 -18.64 -27.92
C SER A 228 14.20 -18.08 -27.85
N ALA A 229 15.02 -18.29 -28.90
CA ALA A 229 16.37 -17.72 -28.96
C ALA A 229 16.37 -16.19 -28.90
N GLU A 230 15.45 -15.53 -29.65
CA GLU A 230 15.33 -14.07 -29.64
C GLU A 230 14.81 -13.54 -28.31
N LEU A 231 13.85 -14.22 -27.69
CA LEU A 231 13.36 -13.88 -26.34
C LEU A 231 14.45 -14.02 -25.28
N LEU A 232 15.21 -15.12 -25.29
CA LEU A 232 16.30 -15.35 -24.33
C LEU A 232 17.39 -14.28 -24.44
N LYS A 233 17.73 -13.86 -25.68
CA LYS A 233 18.73 -12.85 -25.95
C LYS A 233 18.35 -11.47 -25.40
N HIS A 234 17.07 -11.08 -25.53
CA HIS A 234 16.62 -9.73 -25.20
C HIS A 234 15.98 -9.62 -23.81
N MET A 235 15.30 -10.66 -23.33
CA MET A 235 14.54 -10.57 -22.09
C MET A 235 15.33 -10.97 -20.85
N LYS A 236 16.38 -11.78 -21.01
CA LYS A 236 17.18 -12.36 -19.90
C LYS A 236 16.33 -13.14 -18.87
N HIS A 237 15.21 -13.69 -19.32
CA HIS A 237 14.33 -14.56 -18.56
C HIS A 237 14.21 -15.91 -19.26
N GLY A 238 13.95 -16.96 -18.46
CA GLY A 238 13.75 -18.29 -19.00
C GLY A 238 12.47 -18.38 -19.85
N VAL A 239 12.52 -19.21 -20.88
CA VAL A 239 11.38 -19.59 -21.72
C VAL A 239 11.12 -21.06 -21.53
N THR A 240 9.88 -21.44 -21.26
CA THR A 240 9.47 -22.85 -21.15
C THR A 240 8.69 -23.21 -22.40
N GLU A 241 9.06 -24.31 -23.05
CA GLU A 241 8.44 -24.81 -24.28
C GLU A 241 7.55 -26.01 -23.96
N ILE A 242 6.31 -25.97 -24.44
CA ILE A 242 5.33 -27.05 -24.27
C ILE A 242 4.81 -27.43 -25.65
N PRO A 243 5.00 -28.69 -26.12
CA PRO A 243 4.40 -29.15 -27.35
C PRO A 243 2.87 -29.06 -27.31
N ALA A 244 2.28 -28.55 -28.36
CA ALA A 244 0.85 -28.36 -28.49
C ALA A 244 0.37 -28.75 -29.90
N VAL A 245 -0.93 -28.98 -30.05
CA VAL A 245 -1.55 -29.26 -31.35
C VAL A 245 -2.69 -28.29 -31.57
N GLY A 246 -2.71 -27.63 -32.69
CA GLY A 246 -3.80 -26.73 -33.08
C GLY A 246 -5.12 -27.48 -33.23
N GLY A 247 -6.14 -27.16 -32.42
CA GLY A 247 -7.43 -27.87 -32.42
C GLY A 247 -8.18 -27.78 -33.74
N PHE A 248 -8.00 -26.70 -34.49
CA PHE A 248 -8.65 -26.51 -35.79
C PHE A 248 -7.80 -27.00 -36.96
N THR A 249 -6.49 -26.70 -36.94
CA THR A 249 -5.58 -27.01 -38.06
C THR A 249 -4.96 -28.39 -37.95
N HIS A 250 -5.04 -29.05 -36.79
CA HIS A 250 -4.34 -30.28 -36.43
C HIS A 250 -2.82 -30.26 -36.72
N SER A 251 -2.29 -29.03 -36.85
CA SER A 251 -0.85 -28.80 -37.01
C SER A 251 -0.11 -28.80 -35.67
N ASN A 252 1.14 -29.26 -35.69
CA ASN A 252 2.01 -29.16 -34.53
C ASN A 252 2.31 -27.66 -34.25
N LYS A 253 2.12 -27.24 -33.04
CA LYS A 253 2.43 -25.93 -32.50
C LYS A 253 3.29 -26.07 -31.23
N THR A 254 3.87 -25.00 -30.79
CA THR A 254 4.52 -24.97 -29.47
C THR A 254 3.96 -23.79 -28.69
N LEU A 255 3.63 -24.03 -27.43
CA LEU A 255 3.27 -23.01 -26.47
C LEU A 255 4.52 -22.60 -25.71
N LEU A 256 4.96 -21.36 -25.88
CA LEU A 256 6.06 -20.77 -25.11
C LEU A 256 5.49 -20.02 -23.94
N ILE A 257 5.99 -20.29 -22.73
CA ILE A 257 5.66 -19.58 -21.50
C ILE A 257 6.89 -18.79 -21.07
N CYS A 258 6.72 -17.47 -20.94
CA CYS A 258 7.76 -16.58 -20.47
C CYS A 258 7.19 -15.60 -19.42
N VAL A 259 7.85 -15.52 -18.27
CA VAL A 259 7.50 -14.57 -17.22
C VAL A 259 8.51 -13.43 -17.25
N VAL A 260 8.04 -12.22 -17.43
CA VAL A 260 8.88 -11.01 -17.57
C VAL A 260 8.42 -9.91 -16.62
N ASN A 261 9.27 -8.94 -16.38
CA ASN A 261 8.88 -7.75 -15.62
C ASN A 261 7.95 -6.85 -16.46
N ARG A 262 7.00 -6.19 -15.80
CA ARG A 262 5.98 -5.34 -16.47
C ARG A 262 6.58 -4.29 -17.42
N HIS A 263 7.74 -3.71 -17.08
CA HIS A 263 8.41 -2.73 -17.93
C HIS A 263 8.95 -3.30 -19.25
N GLN A 264 9.07 -4.62 -19.37
CA GLN A 264 9.55 -5.30 -20.56
C GLN A 264 8.45 -5.64 -21.57
N ILE A 265 7.17 -5.38 -21.24
CA ILE A 265 6.01 -5.73 -22.08
C ILE A 265 6.18 -5.14 -23.50
N VAL A 266 6.55 -3.87 -23.61
CA VAL A 266 6.69 -3.21 -24.93
C VAL A 266 7.81 -3.83 -25.77
N ALA A 267 8.93 -4.16 -25.15
CA ALA A 267 10.03 -4.82 -25.84
C ALA A 267 9.63 -6.25 -26.26
N PHE A 268 8.92 -6.95 -25.42
CA PHE A 268 8.38 -8.28 -25.72
C PHE A 268 7.40 -8.27 -26.90
N GLN A 269 6.48 -7.32 -26.92
CA GLN A 269 5.51 -7.15 -28.03
C GLN A 269 6.22 -6.91 -29.36
N ARG A 270 7.29 -6.08 -29.37
CA ARG A 270 8.08 -5.82 -30.59
C ARG A 270 8.73 -7.09 -31.15
N ILE A 271 9.19 -7.97 -30.28
CA ILE A 271 9.79 -9.25 -30.70
C ILE A 271 8.69 -10.13 -31.34
N ILE A 272 7.54 -10.28 -30.70
CA ILE A 272 6.45 -11.12 -31.23
C ILE A 272 5.96 -10.64 -32.60
N GLN A 273 5.90 -9.32 -32.82
CA GLN A 273 5.50 -8.73 -34.11
C GLN A 273 6.42 -9.12 -35.28
N GLN A 274 7.65 -9.56 -35.03
CA GLN A 274 8.58 -10.02 -36.06
C GLN A 274 8.30 -11.47 -36.50
N PHE A 275 7.43 -12.19 -35.79
CA PHE A 275 7.09 -13.59 -36.07
C PHE A 275 5.64 -13.70 -36.53
N PRO A 276 5.33 -13.43 -37.81
CA PRO A 276 3.98 -13.56 -38.35
C PRO A 276 3.48 -15.01 -38.22
N GLY A 277 2.26 -15.21 -37.77
CA GLY A 277 1.69 -16.52 -37.47
C GLY A 277 1.81 -16.93 -36.01
N SER A 278 2.57 -16.22 -35.20
CA SER A 278 2.57 -16.37 -33.74
C SER A 278 1.54 -15.44 -33.11
N PHE A 279 0.82 -15.93 -32.10
CA PHE A 279 -0.04 -15.08 -31.29
C PHE A 279 0.30 -15.23 -29.81
N ALA A 280 0.21 -14.15 -29.06
CA ALA A 280 0.50 -14.15 -27.63
C ALA A 280 -0.61 -13.46 -26.87
N TYR A 281 -0.92 -13.98 -25.68
CA TYR A 281 -1.69 -13.30 -24.69
C TYR A 281 -0.91 -13.17 -23.38
N LEU A 282 -1.27 -12.20 -22.58
CA LEU A 282 -0.61 -11.93 -21.32
C LEU A 282 -1.58 -12.03 -20.15
N SER A 283 -1.07 -12.53 -19.03
CA SER A 283 -1.79 -12.54 -17.76
C SER A 283 -0.90 -11.94 -16.66
N SER A 284 -1.52 -11.20 -15.72
CA SER A 284 -0.79 -10.68 -14.58
C SER A 284 -0.43 -11.80 -13.60
N VAL A 285 0.82 -11.83 -13.16
CA VAL A 285 1.30 -12.74 -12.13
C VAL A 285 1.30 -11.97 -10.81
N LYS A 286 0.53 -12.45 -9.85
CA LYS A 286 0.41 -11.78 -8.55
C LYS A 286 1.71 -11.83 -7.76
N GLU A 287 2.42 -12.97 -7.84
CA GLU A 287 3.66 -13.20 -7.09
C GLU A 287 4.55 -14.19 -7.81
N THR A 288 5.85 -13.98 -7.75
CA THR A 288 6.87 -14.91 -8.25
C THR A 288 7.76 -15.36 -7.09
N MET A 289 7.95 -16.66 -6.95
CA MET A 289 8.80 -17.25 -5.92
C MET A 289 10.04 -17.91 -6.56
N GLY A 290 11.11 -18.01 -5.81
CA GLY A 290 12.34 -18.66 -6.26
C GLY A 290 13.27 -17.74 -7.08
N ASN A 291 13.94 -18.29 -8.08
CA ASN A 291 15.02 -17.62 -8.85
C ASN A 291 14.53 -16.61 -9.91
N PHE A 292 13.41 -15.95 -9.70
CA PHE A 292 12.97 -14.91 -10.62
C PHE A 292 13.78 -13.61 -10.44
N ALA A 293 14.64 -13.28 -11.40
CA ALA A 293 15.47 -12.08 -11.38
C ALA A 293 14.62 -10.83 -11.75
N HIS A 294 14.40 -9.93 -10.78
CA HIS A 294 13.89 -8.61 -11.09
C HIS A 294 15.00 -7.76 -11.73
N ILE A 295 15.01 -7.69 -13.07
CA ILE A 295 15.98 -6.88 -13.81
C ILE A 295 15.65 -5.41 -13.55
N LYS A 296 16.58 -4.70 -12.88
CA LYS A 296 16.52 -3.24 -12.74
C LYS A 296 16.82 -2.59 -14.10
N ARG A 297 16.13 -1.48 -14.40
CA ARG A 297 16.45 -0.61 -15.54
C ARG A 297 17.88 -0.10 -15.47
#